data_959c83529b7bf4bd2fa3ed2a5806b6ed
#
_entry.id   959c83529b7bf4bd2fa3ed2a5806b6ed
#
_cell.length_a   1.000
_cell.length_b   1.000
_cell.length_c   1.000
_cell.angle_alpha   90.00
_cell.angle_beta   90.00
_cell.angle_gamma   90.00
#
_symmetry.space_group_name_H-M   'P 1'
#
loop_
_entity.id
_entity.type
_entity.pdbx_description
1 polymer ?
#
loop_
_entity_poly.entity_id
_entity_poly.type
_entity_poly.pdbx_seq_one_letter_code
_entity_poly.pdbx_strand_id
1 'polypeptide(L)'
;MHIGYFCCTTHLLSAPLEAGRLLILIKESKMTEYTFNAKKREKAGKGAARACRREGRIPAVIYGGKKDVVLISLDPVEVAKALDLEDLYQSEITIDLDGKKTKVVCQDVQFHPVSDQPIHVDFMRK
;
A
#
# COMPACT_ATOMS: atom_id res chain seq x y z
N MET A 1 49.96 -8.70 -34.77
CA MET A 1 49.19 -9.94 -34.88
C MET A 1 48.33 -10.25 -33.68
N HIS A 2 48.63 -9.75 -32.51
CA HIS A 2 47.94 -10.11 -31.29
C HIS A 2 47.00 -9.04 -30.75
N ILE A 3 46.79 -7.98 -31.47
CA ILE A 3 46.04 -6.81 -31.02
C ILE A 3 44.51 -7.04 -31.01
N GLY A 4 44.03 -7.93 -31.86
CA GLY A 4 42.59 -8.18 -31.99
C GLY A 4 41.92 -8.90 -30.82
N TYR A 5 42.66 -9.56 -29.98
CA TYR A 5 42.14 -10.34 -28.89
C TYR A 5 41.75 -9.53 -27.66
N PHE A 6 42.32 -8.38 -27.48
CA PHE A 6 42.07 -7.54 -26.30
C PHE A 6 40.76 -6.75 -26.38
N CYS A 7 40.32 -6.42 -27.57
CA CYS A 7 39.08 -5.66 -27.74
C CYS A 7 37.82 -6.47 -27.41
N CYS A 8 37.84 -7.78 -27.63
CA CYS A 8 36.68 -8.62 -27.38
C CYS A 8 36.41 -8.85 -25.90
N THR A 9 37.42 -8.91 -25.06
CA THR A 9 37.28 -9.20 -23.64
C THR A 9 36.75 -8.02 -22.84
N THR A 10 37.10 -6.81 -23.19
CA THR A 10 36.60 -5.62 -22.51
C THR A 10 35.14 -5.31 -22.84
N HIS A 11 34.71 -5.68 -24.02
CA HIS A 11 33.33 -5.43 -24.44
C HIS A 11 32.31 -6.39 -23.75
N LEU A 12 32.72 -7.62 -23.50
CA LEU A 12 31.88 -8.61 -22.84
C LEU A 12 31.66 -8.33 -21.34
N LEU A 13 32.56 -7.64 -20.69
CA LEU A 13 32.49 -7.30 -19.28
C LEU A 13 31.54 -6.12 -18.98
N SER A 14 31.29 -5.25 -19.94
CA SER A 14 30.41 -4.09 -19.76
C SER A 14 28.92 -4.46 -19.89
N ALA A 15 28.59 -5.42 -20.70
CA ALA A 15 27.21 -5.82 -20.95
C ALA A 15 26.46 -6.35 -19.70
N PRO A 16 27.03 -7.22 -18.86
CA PRO A 16 26.35 -7.71 -17.67
C PRO A 16 26.13 -6.64 -16.59
N LEU A 17 26.98 -5.63 -16.52
CA LEU A 17 26.82 -4.52 -15.59
C LEU A 17 25.65 -3.60 -15.97
N GLU A 18 25.44 -3.34 -17.23
CA GLU A 18 24.32 -2.53 -17.72
C GLU A 18 22.98 -3.25 -17.53
N ALA A 19 22.94 -4.53 -17.79
CA ALA A 19 21.75 -5.35 -17.52
C ALA A 19 21.37 -5.37 -16.04
N GLY A 20 22.34 -5.42 -15.14
CA GLY A 20 22.13 -5.33 -13.71
C GLY A 20 21.56 -3.97 -13.27
N ARG A 21 22.03 -2.87 -13.84
CA ARG A 21 21.50 -1.54 -13.57
C ARG A 21 20.06 -1.37 -14.06
N LEU A 22 19.75 -1.84 -15.24
CA LEU A 22 18.39 -1.80 -15.76
C LEU A 22 17.40 -2.59 -14.90
N LEU A 23 17.78 -3.74 -14.39
CA LEU A 23 16.97 -4.54 -13.50
C LEU A 23 16.71 -3.83 -12.16
N ILE A 24 17.69 -3.13 -11.61
CA ILE A 24 17.55 -2.34 -10.38
C ILE A 24 16.60 -1.17 -10.61
N LEU A 25 16.75 -0.43 -11.70
CA LEU A 25 15.87 0.68 -12.08
C LEU A 25 14.41 0.24 -12.27
N ILE A 26 14.17 -0.92 -12.86
CA ILE A 26 12.83 -1.49 -13.03
C ILE A 26 12.20 -1.84 -11.68
N LYS A 27 12.98 -2.30 -10.71
CA LYS A 27 12.49 -2.59 -9.35
C LYS A 27 12.07 -1.34 -8.59
N GLU A 28 12.75 -0.23 -8.76
CA GLU A 28 12.44 1.03 -8.08
C GLU A 28 11.18 1.71 -8.62
N SER A 29 10.76 1.41 -9.84
CA SER A 29 9.61 2.03 -10.49
C SER A 29 8.27 1.32 -10.26
N LYS A 30 8.23 0.24 -9.51
CA LYS A 30 6.98 -0.44 -9.14
C LYS A 30 6.26 0.30 -8.02
N MET A 31 5.58 1.37 -8.35
CA MET A 31 4.51 1.90 -7.51
C MET A 31 3.31 0.96 -7.63
N THR A 32 3.10 0.15 -6.63
CA THR A 32 1.90 -0.68 -6.55
C THR A 32 0.74 0.20 -6.09
N GLU A 33 -0.19 0.46 -7.00
CA GLU A 33 -1.43 1.15 -6.66
C GLU A 33 -2.43 0.13 -6.12
N TYR A 34 -2.79 0.28 -4.86
CA TYR A 34 -3.82 -0.54 -4.24
C TYR A 34 -5.17 0.17 -4.27
N THR A 35 -6.20 -0.54 -4.69
CA THR A 35 -7.57 -0.03 -4.67
C THR A 35 -8.35 -0.79 -3.60
N PHE A 36 -8.88 -0.06 -2.60
CA PHE A 36 -9.71 -0.62 -1.54
C PHE A 36 -11.15 -0.22 -1.71
N ASN A 37 -12.05 -1.17 -1.61
CA ASN A 37 -13.48 -0.93 -1.55
C ASN A 37 -13.90 -0.58 -0.13
N ALA A 38 -14.35 0.63 0.09
CA ALA A 38 -14.75 1.10 1.41
C ALA A 38 -16.21 1.52 1.43
N LYS A 39 -16.86 1.27 2.56
CA LYS A 39 -18.20 1.77 2.85
C LYS A 39 -18.12 2.91 3.85
N LYS A 40 -18.78 4.01 3.55
CA LYS A 40 -18.89 5.13 4.48
C LYS A 40 -19.72 4.75 5.70
N ARG A 41 -19.26 5.16 6.87
CA ARG A 41 -19.99 5.01 8.13
C ARG A 41 -20.37 6.38 8.67
N GLU A 42 -21.61 6.51 9.12
CA GLU A 42 -22.11 7.75 9.74
C GLU A 42 -21.86 7.80 11.24
N LYS A 43 -21.86 6.62 11.88
CA LYS A 43 -21.72 6.52 13.34
C LYS A 43 -20.26 6.41 13.77
N ALA A 44 -19.81 7.40 14.54
CA ALA A 44 -18.55 7.36 15.25
C ALA A 44 -18.72 6.73 16.63
N GLY A 45 -17.62 6.23 17.19
CA GLY A 45 -17.54 5.78 18.57
C GLY A 45 -17.27 4.29 18.73
N LYS A 46 -17.07 3.91 20.00
CA LYS A 46 -16.64 2.58 20.41
C LYS A 46 -17.66 1.48 20.07
N GLY A 47 -18.94 1.78 20.20
CA GLY A 47 -20.02 0.85 19.87
C GLY A 47 -20.13 0.55 18.39
N ALA A 48 -19.99 1.57 17.54
CA ALA A 48 -20.02 1.41 16.09
C ALA A 48 -18.78 0.66 15.56
N ALA A 49 -17.62 0.88 16.14
CA ALA A 49 -16.40 0.13 15.82
C ALA A 49 -16.52 -1.35 16.20
N ARG A 50 -17.11 -1.66 17.34
CA ARG A 50 -17.39 -3.03 17.76
C ARG A 50 -18.41 -3.73 16.85
N ALA A 51 -19.46 -3.04 16.44
CA ALA A 51 -20.44 -3.56 15.50
C ALA A 51 -19.79 -3.90 14.15
N CYS A 52 -18.95 -3.01 13.64
CA CYS A 52 -18.20 -3.22 12.41
C CYS A 52 -17.30 -4.47 12.47
N ARG A 53 -16.63 -4.69 13.60
CA ARG A 53 -15.80 -5.90 13.80
C ARG A 53 -16.63 -7.17 13.93
N ARG A 54 -17.84 -7.11 14.49
CA ARG A 54 -18.76 -8.26 14.52
C ARG A 54 -19.22 -8.66 13.13
N GLU A 55 -19.36 -7.71 12.23
CA GLU A 55 -19.63 -7.94 10.81
C GLU A 55 -18.41 -8.46 10.03
N GLY A 56 -17.27 -8.58 10.70
CA GLY A 56 -16.02 -8.99 10.09
C GLY A 56 -15.33 -7.91 9.23
N ARG A 57 -15.65 -6.63 9.46
CA ARG A 57 -15.04 -5.50 8.75
C ARG A 57 -14.09 -4.74 9.65
N ILE A 58 -13.11 -4.09 9.04
CA ILE A 58 -12.12 -3.28 9.73
C ILE A 58 -12.55 -1.82 9.69
N PRO A 59 -12.74 -1.17 10.86
CA PRO A 59 -12.97 0.26 10.91
C PRO A 59 -11.70 1.02 10.55
N ALA A 60 -11.82 2.04 9.73
CA ALA A 60 -10.74 2.91 9.34
C ALA A 60 -11.17 4.38 9.32
N VAL A 61 -10.20 5.27 9.37
CA VAL A 61 -10.41 6.72 9.39
C VAL A 61 -9.57 7.37 8.31
N ILE A 62 -10.19 8.26 7.55
CA ILE A 62 -9.47 9.12 6.59
C ILE A 62 -9.49 10.54 7.13
N TYR A 63 -8.32 11.13 7.32
CA TYR A 63 -8.16 12.50 7.79
C TYR A 63 -7.16 13.29 6.93
N GLY A 64 -7.04 14.57 7.17
CA GLY A 64 -6.10 15.45 6.47
C GLY A 64 -6.70 16.15 5.24
N GLY A 65 -5.86 16.95 4.56
CA GLY A 65 -6.24 17.67 3.34
C GLY A 65 -7.28 18.78 3.52
N LYS A 66 -7.40 19.41 4.69
CA LYS A 66 -8.38 20.47 5.01
C LYS A 66 -9.85 20.07 4.82
N LYS A 67 -10.14 18.79 4.76
CA LYS A 67 -11.49 18.24 4.66
C LYS A 67 -11.85 17.51 5.93
N ASP A 68 -13.14 17.33 6.14
CA ASP A 68 -13.66 16.61 7.30
C ASP A 68 -13.16 15.17 7.38
N VAL A 69 -13.09 14.67 8.60
CA VAL A 69 -12.75 13.28 8.90
C VAL A 69 -13.87 12.37 8.40
N VAL A 70 -13.51 11.39 7.61
CA VAL A 70 -14.44 10.40 7.08
C VAL A 70 -14.19 9.05 7.72
N LEU A 71 -15.23 8.51 8.32
CA LEU A 71 -15.21 7.17 8.89
C LEU A 71 -15.62 6.16 7.82
N ILE A 72 -14.80 5.14 7.65
CA ILE A 72 -15.02 4.08 6.66
C ILE A 72 -14.92 2.69 7.28
N SER A 73 -15.40 1.71 6.57
CA SER A 73 -15.19 0.29 6.87
C SER A 73 -14.60 -0.39 5.65
N LEU A 74 -13.55 -1.18 5.88
CA LEU A 74 -12.80 -1.91 4.86
C LEU A 74 -13.03 -3.41 4.98
N ASP A 75 -12.82 -4.12 3.91
CA ASP A 75 -12.83 -5.58 3.91
C ASP A 75 -11.47 -6.11 4.43
N PRO A 76 -11.47 -7.05 5.38
CA PRO A 76 -10.24 -7.56 6.00
C PRO A 76 -9.34 -8.27 5.00
N VAL A 77 -9.89 -8.88 3.98
CA VAL A 77 -9.14 -9.61 2.95
C VAL A 77 -8.25 -8.68 2.13
N GLU A 78 -8.77 -7.51 1.75
CA GLU A 78 -8.02 -6.51 0.98
C GLU A 78 -6.87 -5.92 1.80
N VAL A 79 -7.16 -5.61 3.06
CA VAL A 79 -6.16 -5.07 4.00
C VAL A 79 -5.06 -6.10 4.29
N ALA A 80 -5.41 -7.35 4.51
CA ALA A 80 -4.45 -8.43 4.75
C ALA A 80 -3.50 -8.61 3.56
N LYS A 81 -4.02 -8.63 2.35
CA LYS A 81 -3.19 -8.72 1.13
C LYS A 81 -2.20 -7.57 0.99
N ALA A 82 -2.63 -6.37 1.34
CA ALA A 82 -1.76 -5.20 1.28
C ALA A 82 -0.71 -5.19 2.41
N LEU A 83 -1.04 -5.73 3.57
CA LEU A 83 -0.09 -5.88 4.69
C LEU A 83 0.99 -6.92 4.41
N ASP A 84 0.64 -8.03 3.75
CA ASP A 84 1.59 -9.09 3.38
C ASP A 84 2.70 -8.58 2.45
N LEU A 85 2.44 -7.51 1.71
CA LEU A 85 3.39 -6.92 0.77
C LEU A 85 4.31 -5.86 1.38
N GLU A 86 4.15 -5.54 2.68
CA GLU A 86 4.92 -4.52 3.44
C GLU A 86 4.97 -3.11 2.81
N ASP A 87 4.45 -2.96 1.61
CA ASP A 87 4.46 -1.71 0.84
C ASP A 87 3.34 -0.74 1.24
N LEU A 88 2.46 -1.14 2.17
CA LEU A 88 1.27 -0.37 2.55
C LEU A 88 1.59 1.04 3.05
N TYR A 89 2.69 1.20 3.79
CA TYR A 89 3.10 2.49 4.35
C TYR A 89 3.76 3.43 3.34
N GLN A 90 4.29 2.88 2.26
CA GLN A 90 5.02 3.64 1.24
C GLN A 90 4.20 3.87 -0.03
N SER A 91 3.21 3.02 -0.26
CA SER A 91 2.39 3.06 -1.47
C SER A 91 1.23 4.05 -1.37
N GLU A 92 0.87 4.64 -2.49
CA GLU A 92 -0.35 5.42 -2.61
C GLU A 92 -1.54 4.46 -2.74
N ILE A 93 -2.49 4.62 -1.86
CA ILE A 93 -3.69 3.79 -1.81
C ILE A 93 -4.86 4.60 -2.37
N THR A 94 -5.60 4.01 -3.28
CA THR A 94 -6.85 4.59 -3.78
C THR A 94 -8.01 3.95 -3.05
N ILE A 95 -8.77 4.73 -2.31
CA ILE A 95 -9.99 4.27 -1.62
C ILE A 95 -11.21 4.67 -2.43
N ASP A 96 -12.01 3.69 -2.81
CA ASP A 96 -13.31 3.90 -3.45
C ASP A 96 -14.40 4.03 -2.39
N LEU A 97 -14.96 5.24 -2.29
CA LEU A 97 -16.09 5.57 -1.43
C LEU A 97 -17.27 5.94 -2.31
N ASP A 98 -18.24 5.06 -2.45
CA ASP A 98 -19.48 5.32 -3.22
C ASP A 98 -19.22 5.92 -4.62
N GLY A 99 -18.18 5.46 -5.31
CA GLY A 99 -17.78 5.95 -6.62
C GLY A 99 -16.83 7.15 -6.61
N LYS A 100 -16.40 7.62 -5.44
CA LYS A 100 -15.36 8.66 -5.29
C LYS A 100 -14.02 8.06 -4.93
N LYS A 101 -13.09 8.16 -5.85
CA LYS A 101 -11.72 7.73 -5.63
C LYS A 101 -10.94 8.79 -4.88
N THR A 102 -10.41 8.43 -3.72
CA THR A 102 -9.59 9.30 -2.89
C THR A 102 -8.20 8.69 -2.71
N LYS A 103 -7.17 9.44 -3.08
CA LYS A 103 -5.79 9.02 -2.84
C LYS A 103 -5.39 9.31 -1.41
N VAL A 104 -4.90 8.28 -0.73
CA VAL A 104 -4.50 8.33 0.67
C VAL A 104 -3.21 7.56 0.88
N VAL A 105 -2.55 7.83 1.99
CA VAL A 105 -1.37 7.11 2.45
C VAL A 105 -1.70 6.49 3.80
N CYS A 106 -1.30 5.26 4.02
CA CYS A 106 -1.46 4.62 5.31
C CYS A 106 -0.48 5.25 6.32
N GLN A 107 -1.01 5.69 7.46
CA GLN A 107 -0.20 6.26 8.54
C GLN A 107 0.08 5.24 9.62
N ASP A 108 -0.94 4.51 10.04
CA ASP A 108 -0.82 3.54 11.12
C ASP A 108 -1.82 2.40 10.95
N VAL A 109 -1.41 1.22 11.40
CA VAL A 109 -2.26 0.03 11.47
C VAL A 109 -2.14 -0.56 12.86
N GLN A 110 -3.26 -0.69 13.54
CA GLN A 110 -3.33 -1.32 14.85
C GLN A 110 -3.72 -2.79 14.71
N PHE A 111 -2.91 -3.66 15.31
CA PHE A 111 -3.11 -5.10 15.30
C PHE A 111 -3.58 -5.59 16.67
N HIS A 112 -4.31 -6.68 16.66
CA HIS A 112 -4.67 -7.37 17.88
C HIS A 112 -3.47 -8.16 18.41
N PRO A 113 -3.11 -8.05 19.70
CA PRO A 113 -1.88 -8.66 20.24
C PRO A 113 -1.89 -10.20 20.27
N VAL A 114 -3.05 -10.82 20.14
CA VAL A 114 -3.19 -12.29 20.19
C VAL A 114 -3.49 -12.90 18.84
N SER A 115 -4.37 -12.27 18.05
CA SER A 115 -4.83 -12.83 16.76
C SER A 115 -4.15 -12.24 15.54
N ASP A 116 -3.26 -11.27 15.72
CA ASP A 116 -2.53 -10.55 14.65
C ASP A 116 -3.43 -9.96 13.55
N GLN A 117 -4.71 -9.84 13.83
CA GLN A 117 -5.66 -9.25 12.91
C GLN A 117 -5.67 -7.74 13.03
N PRO A 118 -5.76 -7.01 11.91
CA PRO A 118 -5.86 -5.56 11.94
C PRO A 118 -7.19 -5.13 12.59
N ILE A 119 -7.09 -4.29 13.62
CA ILE A 119 -8.24 -3.77 14.38
C ILE A 119 -8.69 -2.44 13.84
N HIS A 120 -7.74 -1.59 13.44
CA HIS A 120 -7.97 -0.23 13.00
C HIS A 120 -6.90 0.21 12.02
N VAL A 121 -7.27 1.00 11.03
CA VAL A 121 -6.34 1.56 10.04
C VAL A 121 -6.56 3.05 9.91
N ASP A 122 -5.48 3.81 9.95
CA ASP A 122 -5.49 5.25 9.80
C ASP A 122 -4.91 5.65 8.46
N PHE A 123 -5.67 6.44 7.72
CA PHE A 123 -5.27 6.97 6.42
C PHE A 123 -5.20 8.50 6.45
N MET A 124 -4.17 9.01 5.82
CA MET A 124 -4.01 10.44 5.60
C MET A 124 -4.18 10.77 4.13
N ARG A 125 -4.96 11.80 3.82
CA ARG A 125 -5.08 12.32 2.45
C ARG A 125 -3.78 13.03 2.07
N LYS A 126 -3.38 12.81 0.85
CA LYS A 126 -2.22 13.47 0.27
C LYS A 126 -2.59 14.84 -0.30
#